data_37c29abd8a28e6016c051b7d17c48062
#
_entry.id   37c29abd8a28e6016c051b7d17c48062
#
_cell.length_a   1.000
_cell.length_b   1.000
_cell.length_c   1.000
_cell.angle_alpha   90.00
_cell.angle_beta   90.00
_cell.angle_gamma   90.00
#
_symmetry.space_group_name_H-M   'P 1'
#
loop_
_entity.id
_entity.type
_entity.pdbx_description
1 polymer ?
#
loop_
_entity_poly.entity_id
_entity_poly.type
_entity_poly.pdbx_seq_one_letter_code
_entity_poly.pdbx_strand_id
1 'polypeptide(L)'
;MGAITSPPVAFDQVMDFSVIQKLGKEPKYAETKDEYTRPLPPKSLSQIRAENDEILTNTVVIHFFPNSWDLRKRITRRVDGKEIEEPYDASVDLVLDEVATLAKQFGAARIVIEGHTDSSMRGQVPAAVVKELSLRRADSVKGALVEKFEFDEGRFAVDGLGWERPVDPEQPDNHALNRRVEIKVYSAEKE
;
A
#
# COMPACT_ATOMS: atom_id res chain seq x y z
N MET A 1 -48.66 -15.82 49.11
CA MET A 1 -47.68 -15.65 48.01
C MET A 1 -48.49 -15.41 46.75
N GLY A 2 -48.60 -14.15 46.32
CA GLY A 2 -49.32 -13.76 45.11
C GLY A 2 -48.43 -13.98 43.90
N ALA A 3 -48.86 -14.84 42.98
CA ALA A 3 -48.18 -15.01 41.69
C ALA A 3 -48.38 -13.74 40.85
N ILE A 4 -47.32 -13.22 40.31
CA ILE A 4 -47.34 -12.11 39.32
C ILE A 4 -47.89 -12.71 38.02
N THR A 5 -49.12 -12.35 37.69
CA THR A 5 -49.82 -12.81 36.48
C THR A 5 -49.78 -11.78 35.35
N SER A 6 -48.71 -11.06 35.20
CA SER A 6 -48.52 -10.19 34.02
C SER A 6 -48.08 -11.05 32.84
N PRO A 7 -48.71 -10.99 31.69
CA PRO A 7 -48.22 -11.68 30.48
C PRO A 7 -46.86 -11.11 30.12
N PRO A 8 -45.97 -11.93 29.54
CA PRO A 8 -44.66 -11.45 29.09
C PRO A 8 -44.86 -10.35 28.03
N VAL A 9 -44.19 -9.20 28.25
CA VAL A 9 -44.22 -8.10 27.26
C VAL A 9 -43.50 -8.57 26.01
N ALA A 10 -44.14 -8.40 24.86
CA ALA A 10 -43.56 -8.80 23.58
C ALA A 10 -42.30 -7.93 23.31
N PHE A 11 -41.28 -8.51 22.67
CA PHE A 11 -39.98 -7.87 22.44
C PHE A 11 -40.11 -6.54 21.69
N ASP A 12 -41.02 -6.43 20.76
CA ASP A 12 -41.36 -5.23 19.98
C ASP A 12 -41.97 -4.10 20.83
N GLN A 13 -42.55 -4.42 22.00
CA GLN A 13 -43.06 -3.43 22.97
C GLN A 13 -41.99 -2.89 23.90
N VAL A 14 -40.86 -3.58 24.02
CA VAL A 14 -39.71 -3.16 24.88
C VAL A 14 -38.67 -2.37 24.08
N MET A 15 -38.59 -2.59 22.79
CA MET A 15 -37.60 -1.98 21.90
C MET A 15 -38.28 -0.97 20.95
N ASP A 16 -37.94 0.30 21.12
CA ASP A 16 -38.39 1.34 20.19
C ASP A 16 -37.47 1.38 18.94
N PHE A 17 -37.94 0.74 17.89
CA PHE A 17 -37.25 0.73 16.60
C PHE A 17 -37.51 1.97 15.75
N SER A 18 -38.25 2.97 16.26
CA SER A 18 -38.58 4.17 15.49
C SER A 18 -37.37 4.97 15.08
N VAL A 19 -36.31 4.97 15.88
CA VAL A 19 -35.03 5.63 15.59
C VAL A 19 -34.30 4.91 14.46
N ILE A 20 -34.24 3.56 14.50
CA ILE A 20 -33.58 2.74 13.47
C ILE A 20 -34.33 2.86 12.14
N GLN A 21 -35.67 2.86 12.15
CA GLN A 21 -36.47 3.05 10.94
C GLN A 21 -36.33 4.45 10.32
N LYS A 22 -36.09 5.47 11.14
CA LYS A 22 -35.82 6.84 10.67
C LYS A 22 -34.41 6.97 10.09
N LEU A 23 -33.40 6.34 10.70
CA LEU A 23 -32.03 6.31 10.20
C LEU A 23 -31.92 5.74 8.77
N GLY A 24 -32.74 4.76 8.43
CA GLY A 24 -32.79 4.15 7.08
C GLY A 24 -33.58 4.97 6.04
N LYS A 25 -34.26 6.04 6.43
CA LYS A 25 -35.12 6.84 5.54
C LYS A 25 -34.65 8.28 5.31
N GLU A 26 -33.63 8.72 6.02
CA GLU A 26 -33.09 10.07 5.83
C GLU A 26 -32.05 10.09 4.71
N PRO A 27 -32.26 10.83 3.61
CA PRO A 27 -31.32 10.94 2.51
C PRO A 27 -30.00 11.60 2.89
N LYS A 28 -29.86 12.12 4.11
CA LYS A 28 -28.64 12.74 4.62
C LYS A 28 -27.45 11.79 4.73
N TYR A 29 -27.67 10.48 4.87
CA TYR A 29 -26.57 9.49 4.92
C TYR A 29 -26.10 9.05 3.54
N ALA A 30 -26.87 9.31 2.48
CA ALA A 30 -26.49 8.99 1.10
C ALA A 30 -25.61 10.10 0.46
N GLU A 31 -25.51 11.27 1.08
CA GLU A 31 -24.74 12.42 0.57
C GLU A 31 -23.58 12.87 1.48
N THR A 32 -23.35 12.23 2.62
CA THR A 32 -22.07 12.37 3.29
C THR A 32 -21.04 11.62 2.47
N LYS A 33 -20.42 12.32 1.50
CA LYS A 33 -19.10 11.91 1.02
C LYS A 33 -18.31 11.58 2.29
N ASP A 34 -17.88 10.34 2.40
CA ASP A 34 -17.10 9.88 3.55
C ASP A 34 -16.07 10.97 3.88
N GLU A 35 -15.96 11.31 5.15
CA GLU A 35 -14.99 12.31 5.64
C GLU A 35 -13.55 11.91 5.23
N TYR A 36 -13.36 10.65 4.87
CA TYR A 36 -12.17 10.03 4.28
C TYR A 36 -11.91 10.37 2.80
N THR A 37 -12.80 11.09 2.11
CA THR A 37 -12.58 11.52 0.71
C THR A 37 -11.90 12.87 0.59
N ARG A 38 -11.55 13.53 1.70
CA ARG A 38 -10.74 14.75 1.63
C ARG A 38 -9.31 14.37 1.26
N PRO A 39 -8.75 14.98 0.20
CA PRO A 39 -7.37 14.73 -0.16
C PRO A 39 -6.47 15.06 1.03
N LEU A 40 -5.60 14.14 1.40
CA LEU A 40 -4.64 14.34 2.48
C LEU A 40 -3.55 15.31 2.01
N PRO A 41 -3.20 16.34 2.78
CA PRO A 41 -2.11 17.22 2.42
C PRO A 41 -0.82 16.39 2.29
N PRO A 42 0.00 16.63 1.26
CA PRO A 42 1.26 15.90 1.11
C PRO A 42 2.16 16.18 2.31
N LYS A 43 2.75 15.12 2.86
CA LYS A 43 3.74 15.18 3.94
C LYS A 43 5.07 14.61 3.48
N SER A 44 6.15 15.19 3.97
CA SER A 44 7.48 14.61 3.77
C SER A 44 7.60 13.29 4.56
N LEU A 45 8.49 12.42 4.09
CA LEU A 45 8.79 11.15 4.75
C LEU A 45 9.20 11.34 6.23
N SER A 46 10.00 12.38 6.53
CA SER A 46 10.42 12.70 7.89
C SER A 46 9.25 13.11 8.79
N GLN A 47 8.27 13.83 8.26
CA GLN A 47 7.06 14.19 8.99
C GLN A 47 6.21 12.94 9.26
N ILE A 48 6.00 12.08 8.27
CA ILE A 48 5.24 10.84 8.47
C ILE A 48 5.87 9.99 9.56
N ARG A 49 7.19 9.77 9.53
CA ARG A 49 7.89 8.97 10.52
C ARG A 49 7.93 9.60 11.93
N ALA A 50 7.85 10.92 12.03
CA ALA A 50 7.86 11.63 13.32
C ALA A 50 6.48 11.74 13.96
N GLU A 51 5.43 11.88 13.15
CA GLU A 51 4.08 12.19 13.63
C GLU A 51 3.13 10.97 13.69
N ASN A 52 3.49 9.89 13.01
CA ASN A 52 2.65 8.70 12.86
C ASN A 52 3.40 7.44 13.27
N ASP A 53 2.68 6.50 13.90
CA ASP A 53 3.25 5.20 14.29
C ASP A 53 3.17 4.22 13.10
N GLU A 54 4.24 3.47 12.86
CA GLU A 54 4.21 2.37 11.89
C GLU A 54 3.38 1.21 12.47
N ILE A 55 2.30 0.83 11.78
CA ILE A 55 1.38 -0.22 12.22
C ILE A 55 1.54 -1.52 11.46
N LEU A 56 2.09 -1.47 10.26
CA LEU A 56 2.28 -2.65 9.42
C LEU A 56 3.41 -2.41 8.41
N THR A 57 4.21 -3.45 8.20
CA THR A 57 5.11 -3.56 7.04
C THR A 57 4.73 -4.80 6.24
N ASN A 58 4.44 -4.63 4.95
CA ASN A 58 4.27 -5.70 3.99
C ASN A 58 5.41 -5.66 2.96
N THR A 59 6.07 -6.79 2.76
CA THR A 59 7.15 -6.93 1.78
C THR A 59 6.61 -7.54 0.51
N VAL A 60 6.73 -6.80 -0.59
CA VAL A 60 6.35 -7.27 -1.93
C VAL A 60 7.59 -7.35 -2.82
N VAL A 61 7.65 -8.38 -3.65
CA VAL A 61 8.76 -8.58 -4.58
C VAL A 61 8.28 -8.20 -5.97
N ILE A 62 8.94 -7.19 -6.55
CA ILE A 62 8.74 -6.76 -7.93
C ILE A 62 10.08 -6.85 -8.64
N HIS A 63 10.10 -7.57 -9.76
CA HIS A 63 11.30 -7.76 -10.56
C HIS A 63 11.43 -6.65 -11.61
N PHE A 64 12.36 -5.75 -11.38
CA PHE A 64 12.70 -4.73 -12.37
C PHE A 64 13.80 -5.22 -13.32
N PHE A 65 13.69 -4.83 -14.57
CA PHE A 65 14.78 -5.02 -15.52
C PHE A 65 16.07 -4.36 -14.99
N PRO A 66 17.27 -4.94 -15.23
CA PRO A 66 18.53 -4.34 -14.78
C PRO A 66 18.65 -2.86 -15.16
N ASN A 67 19.08 -2.03 -14.21
CA ASN A 67 19.24 -0.58 -14.34
C ASN A 67 17.97 0.16 -14.83
N SER A 68 16.79 -0.41 -14.59
CA SER A 68 15.51 0.18 -14.95
C SER A 68 14.61 0.34 -13.73
N TRP A 69 13.75 1.33 -13.79
CA TRP A 69 12.62 1.57 -12.89
C TRP A 69 11.28 1.46 -13.61
N ASP A 70 11.30 1.09 -14.90
CA ASP A 70 10.10 0.85 -15.66
C ASP A 70 9.41 -0.43 -15.15
N LEU A 71 8.30 -0.22 -14.44
CA LEU A 71 7.52 -1.28 -13.80
C LEU A 71 6.90 -2.24 -14.82
N ARG A 72 6.58 -1.75 -16.01
CA ARG A 72 5.92 -2.51 -17.09
C ARG A 72 6.83 -2.77 -18.27
N LYS A 73 8.14 -2.83 -18.02
CA LYS A 73 9.13 -3.11 -19.05
C LYS A 73 8.79 -4.39 -19.81
N ARG A 74 8.73 -4.29 -21.14
CA ARG A 74 8.59 -5.44 -22.01
C ARG A 74 9.95 -5.88 -22.54
N ILE A 75 10.09 -7.16 -22.74
CA ILE A 75 11.29 -7.79 -23.34
C ILE A 75 10.86 -8.66 -24.52
N THR A 76 11.76 -8.77 -25.49
CA THR A 76 11.58 -9.69 -26.60
C THR A 76 12.33 -10.99 -26.30
N ARG A 77 11.61 -12.10 -26.30
CA ARG A 77 12.19 -13.44 -26.16
C ARG A 77 11.94 -14.25 -27.42
N ARG A 78 12.92 -15.02 -27.84
CA ARG A 78 12.76 -15.93 -28.96
C ARG A 78 12.34 -17.32 -28.44
N VAL A 79 11.14 -17.76 -28.83
CA VAL A 79 10.58 -19.07 -28.48
C VAL A 79 10.22 -19.75 -29.81
N ASP A 80 10.74 -20.95 -30.04
CA ASP A 80 10.52 -21.75 -31.26
C ASP A 80 10.79 -20.97 -32.58
N GLY A 81 11.82 -20.12 -32.56
CA GLY A 81 12.21 -19.31 -33.73
C GLY A 81 11.34 -18.06 -33.95
N LYS A 82 10.31 -17.84 -33.17
CA LYS A 82 9.45 -16.63 -33.21
C LYS A 82 9.85 -15.67 -32.11
N GLU A 83 9.81 -14.39 -32.44
CA GLU A 83 9.98 -13.32 -31.41
C GLU A 83 8.64 -13.05 -30.79
N ILE A 84 8.62 -13.17 -29.44
CA ILE A 84 7.47 -12.90 -28.59
C ILE A 84 7.83 -11.75 -27.66
N GLU A 85 6.97 -10.75 -27.60
CA GLU A 85 7.09 -9.64 -26.69
C GLU A 85 6.27 -9.91 -25.43
N GLU A 86 6.93 -9.97 -24.28
CA GLU A 86 6.29 -10.27 -23.00
C GLU A 86 6.72 -9.27 -21.90
N PRO A 87 5.91 -9.06 -20.84
CA PRO A 87 6.35 -8.29 -19.67
C PRO A 87 7.58 -8.93 -19.03
N TYR A 88 8.53 -8.12 -18.57
CA TYR A 88 9.68 -8.63 -17.82
C TYR A 88 9.26 -9.31 -16.50
N ASP A 89 8.31 -8.70 -15.81
CA ASP A 89 7.63 -9.30 -14.66
C ASP A 89 6.12 -9.37 -14.93
N ALA A 90 5.61 -10.58 -15.12
CA ALA A 90 4.19 -10.81 -15.36
C ALA A 90 3.34 -10.71 -14.08
N SER A 91 3.96 -10.68 -12.90
CA SER A 91 3.26 -10.61 -11.61
C SER A 91 2.94 -9.19 -11.15
N VAL A 92 3.45 -8.17 -11.81
CA VAL A 92 3.33 -6.75 -11.40
C VAL A 92 1.89 -6.35 -11.11
N ASP A 93 0.95 -6.67 -11.99
CA ASP A 93 -0.44 -6.27 -11.79
C ASP A 93 -1.09 -6.97 -10.59
N LEU A 94 -0.72 -8.24 -10.33
CA LEU A 94 -1.19 -8.99 -9.16
C LEU A 94 -0.65 -8.36 -7.86
N VAL A 95 0.63 -8.02 -7.84
CA VAL A 95 1.27 -7.36 -6.69
C VAL A 95 0.66 -5.98 -6.44
N LEU A 96 0.39 -5.20 -7.49
CA LEU A 96 -0.29 -3.90 -7.35
C LEU A 96 -1.72 -4.06 -6.80
N ASP A 97 -2.46 -5.08 -7.22
CA ASP A 97 -3.80 -5.37 -6.69
C ASP A 97 -3.76 -5.75 -5.20
N GLU A 98 -2.75 -6.52 -4.77
CA GLU A 98 -2.52 -6.87 -3.37
C GLU A 98 -2.23 -5.62 -2.53
N VAL A 99 -1.29 -4.77 -2.98
CA VAL A 99 -0.95 -3.51 -2.30
C VAL A 99 -2.15 -2.56 -2.25
N ALA A 100 -2.93 -2.48 -3.33
CA ALA A 100 -4.13 -1.66 -3.37
C ALA A 100 -5.21 -2.15 -2.39
N THR A 101 -5.35 -3.46 -2.24
CA THR A 101 -6.26 -4.07 -1.27
C THR A 101 -5.84 -3.70 0.15
N LEU A 102 -4.55 -3.82 0.45
CA LEU A 102 -3.98 -3.40 1.73
C LEU A 102 -4.22 -1.90 1.98
N ALA A 103 -3.92 -1.05 0.99
CA ALA A 103 -4.11 0.39 1.09
C ALA A 103 -5.58 0.80 1.34
N LYS A 104 -6.54 0.07 0.76
CA LYS A 104 -7.97 0.30 0.98
C LYS A 104 -8.42 -0.07 2.39
N GLN A 105 -7.85 -1.12 2.99
CA GLN A 105 -8.14 -1.52 4.37
C GLN A 105 -7.77 -0.44 5.39
N PHE A 106 -6.76 0.37 5.08
CA PHE A 106 -6.26 1.44 5.93
C PHE A 106 -6.55 2.83 5.31
N GLY A 107 -7.81 3.12 5.02
CA GLY A 107 -8.25 4.28 4.23
C GLY A 107 -7.65 5.63 4.65
N ALA A 108 -7.54 5.93 5.95
CA ALA A 108 -6.99 7.17 6.48
C ALA A 108 -5.47 7.12 6.75
N ALA A 109 -4.82 5.96 6.57
CA ALA A 109 -3.40 5.79 6.88
C ALA A 109 -2.49 6.40 5.81
N ARG A 110 -1.28 6.79 6.23
CA ARG A 110 -0.17 7.14 5.32
C ARG A 110 0.56 5.88 4.91
N ILE A 111 1.03 5.84 3.69
CA ILE A 111 1.73 4.69 3.12
C ILE A 111 3.11 5.14 2.64
N VAL A 112 4.15 4.49 3.14
CA VAL A 112 5.52 4.69 2.70
C VAL A 112 5.95 3.49 1.87
N ILE A 113 6.46 3.74 0.67
CA ILE A 113 6.98 2.73 -0.24
C ILE A 113 8.49 2.82 -0.23
N GLU A 114 9.16 1.82 0.33
CA GLU A 114 10.61 1.76 0.44
C GLU A 114 11.19 0.82 -0.63
N GLY A 115 12.07 1.35 -1.47
CA GLY A 115 12.79 0.57 -2.48
C GLY A 115 14.13 0.08 -1.95
N HIS A 116 14.46 -1.19 -2.22
CA HIS A 116 15.70 -1.83 -1.81
C HIS A 116 16.42 -2.48 -2.99
N THR A 117 17.72 -2.61 -2.88
CA THR A 117 18.57 -3.36 -3.80
C THR A 117 19.47 -4.31 -3.02
N ASP A 118 20.04 -5.28 -3.72
CA ASP A 118 21.14 -6.08 -3.17
C ASP A 118 22.47 -5.31 -3.21
N SER A 119 23.48 -5.86 -2.56
CA SER A 119 24.82 -5.27 -2.45
C SER A 119 25.81 -5.72 -3.51
N SER A 120 25.39 -6.46 -4.54
CA SER A 120 26.27 -7.02 -5.57
C SER A 120 27.10 -5.95 -6.32
N MET A 121 26.58 -4.73 -6.39
CA MET A 121 27.26 -3.60 -7.03
C MET A 121 28.11 -2.75 -6.06
N ARG A 122 28.23 -3.17 -4.79
CA ARG A 122 29.04 -2.46 -3.79
C ARG A 122 30.50 -2.41 -4.22
N GLY A 123 31.09 -1.23 -4.18
CA GLY A 123 32.44 -1.00 -4.65
C GLY A 123 32.58 -0.77 -6.16
N GLN A 124 31.55 -1.04 -6.96
CA GLN A 124 31.54 -0.80 -8.41
C GLN A 124 30.84 0.51 -8.77
N VAL A 125 29.78 0.85 -8.03
CA VAL A 125 29.03 2.10 -8.22
C VAL A 125 28.88 2.84 -6.89
N PRO A 126 28.74 4.18 -6.92
CA PRO A 126 28.47 4.96 -5.73
C PRO A 126 27.12 4.58 -5.09
N ALA A 127 27.05 4.56 -3.76
CA ALA A 127 25.82 4.27 -3.02
C ALA A 127 24.65 5.20 -3.41
N ALA A 128 24.96 6.48 -3.72
CA ALA A 128 23.95 7.44 -4.15
C ALA A 128 23.22 7.02 -5.43
N VAL A 129 23.92 6.41 -6.38
CA VAL A 129 23.32 5.92 -7.66
C VAL A 129 22.32 4.80 -7.38
N VAL A 130 22.64 3.92 -6.45
CA VAL A 130 21.78 2.78 -6.11
C VAL A 130 20.58 3.22 -5.26
N LYS A 131 20.78 4.21 -4.39
CA LYS A 131 19.67 4.86 -3.68
C LYS A 131 18.70 5.53 -4.65
N GLU A 132 19.21 6.28 -5.60
CA GLU A 132 18.39 6.93 -6.64
C GLU A 132 17.63 5.89 -7.45
N LEU A 133 18.26 4.78 -7.87
CA LEU A 133 17.59 3.70 -8.58
C LEU A 133 16.46 3.09 -7.75
N SER A 134 16.71 2.81 -6.48
CA SER A 134 15.70 2.24 -5.58
C SER A 134 14.56 3.21 -5.29
N LEU A 135 14.85 4.52 -5.18
CA LEU A 135 13.85 5.57 -5.04
C LEU A 135 12.94 5.64 -6.28
N ARG A 136 13.51 5.65 -7.48
CA ARG A 136 12.74 5.67 -8.74
C ARG A 136 11.86 4.43 -8.90
N ARG A 137 12.31 3.26 -8.42
CA ARG A 137 11.49 2.04 -8.39
C ARG A 137 10.31 2.18 -7.45
N ALA A 138 10.52 2.68 -6.23
CA ALA A 138 9.44 2.96 -5.29
C ALA A 138 8.45 3.99 -5.86
N ASP A 139 8.94 5.03 -6.51
CA ASP A 139 8.11 6.06 -7.15
C ASP A 139 7.28 5.50 -8.31
N SER A 140 7.84 4.59 -9.12
CA SER A 140 7.07 3.93 -10.19
C SER A 140 5.93 3.05 -9.65
N VAL A 141 6.12 2.40 -8.49
CA VAL A 141 5.06 1.66 -7.79
C VAL A 141 3.98 2.61 -7.28
N LYS A 142 4.37 3.72 -6.63
CA LYS A 142 3.45 4.78 -6.19
C LYS A 142 2.62 5.29 -7.36
N GLY A 143 3.28 5.67 -8.47
CA GLY A 143 2.61 6.18 -9.66
C GLY A 143 1.57 5.21 -10.21
N ALA A 144 1.94 3.92 -10.30
CA ALA A 144 1.01 2.88 -10.76
C ALA A 144 -0.19 2.68 -9.83
N LEU A 145 0.00 2.80 -8.52
CA LEU A 145 -1.10 2.71 -7.53
C LEU A 145 -2.04 3.91 -7.65
N VAL A 146 -1.50 5.12 -7.74
CA VAL A 146 -2.30 6.34 -7.90
C VAL A 146 -3.08 6.30 -9.20
N GLU A 147 -2.42 5.96 -10.33
CA GLU A 147 -3.06 5.94 -11.65
C GLU A 147 -4.12 4.84 -11.79
N LYS A 148 -3.79 3.59 -11.39
CA LYS A 148 -4.66 2.42 -11.62
C LYS A 148 -5.85 2.39 -10.65
N PHE A 149 -5.68 2.86 -9.41
CA PHE A 149 -6.69 2.72 -8.34
C PHE A 149 -7.25 4.05 -7.85
N GLU A 150 -6.88 5.16 -8.50
CA GLU A 150 -7.38 6.51 -8.18
C GLU A 150 -7.15 6.91 -6.71
N PHE A 151 -6.05 6.44 -6.12
CA PHE A 151 -5.67 6.84 -4.77
C PHE A 151 -5.23 8.30 -4.71
N ASP A 152 -5.53 8.95 -3.59
CA ASP A 152 -4.96 10.26 -3.27
C ASP A 152 -3.44 10.17 -3.15
N GLU A 153 -2.73 10.90 -4.01
CA GLU A 153 -1.26 10.94 -4.04
C GLU A 153 -0.67 11.38 -2.69
N GLY A 154 -1.36 12.29 -1.99
CA GLY A 154 -0.94 12.79 -0.68
C GLY A 154 -0.80 11.71 0.39
N ARG A 155 -1.44 10.55 0.20
CA ARG A 155 -1.31 9.40 1.13
C ARG A 155 0.04 8.70 1.05
N PHE A 156 0.79 8.89 -0.03
CA PHE A 156 1.99 8.12 -0.31
C PHE A 156 3.25 8.96 -0.17
N ALA A 157 4.26 8.37 0.45
CA ALA A 157 5.63 8.84 0.37
C ALA A 157 6.54 7.70 -0.11
N VAL A 158 7.68 8.04 -0.68
CA VAL A 158 8.65 7.06 -1.22
C VAL A 158 10.01 7.26 -0.58
N ASP A 159 10.76 6.17 -0.43
CA ASP A 159 12.14 6.18 0.01
C ASP A 159 13.00 5.22 -0.81
N GLY A 160 14.25 5.58 -1.03
CA GLY A 160 15.24 4.75 -1.70
C GLY A 160 16.38 4.41 -0.77
N LEU A 161 16.40 3.18 -0.27
CA LEU A 161 17.38 2.72 0.72
C LEU A 161 18.59 2.02 0.09
N GLY A 162 18.51 1.71 -1.23
CA GLY A 162 19.58 0.98 -1.89
C GLY A 162 19.86 -0.34 -1.16
N TRP A 163 21.12 -0.61 -0.87
CA TRP A 163 21.58 -1.81 -0.15
C TRP A 163 21.77 -1.62 1.36
N GLU A 164 21.28 -0.53 1.95
CA GLU A 164 21.58 -0.19 3.36
C GLU A 164 20.85 -1.09 4.36
N ARG A 165 19.71 -1.66 3.97
CA ARG A 165 18.90 -2.52 4.82
C ARG A 165 18.65 -3.87 4.15
N PRO A 166 19.63 -4.79 4.15
CA PRO A 166 19.39 -6.15 3.68
C PRO A 166 18.37 -6.86 4.59
N VAL A 167 17.59 -7.78 4.02
CA VAL A 167 16.67 -8.63 4.80
C VAL A 167 17.46 -9.51 5.76
N ASP A 168 18.53 -10.09 5.25
CA ASP A 168 19.48 -10.88 6.03
C ASP A 168 20.88 -10.25 5.92
N PRO A 169 21.43 -9.71 7.01
CA PRO A 169 22.77 -9.13 7.01
C PRO A 169 23.89 -10.12 6.61
N GLU A 170 23.66 -11.44 6.75
CA GLU A 170 24.60 -12.47 6.35
C GLU A 170 24.53 -12.79 4.85
N GLN A 171 23.45 -12.40 4.17
CA GLN A 171 23.23 -12.61 2.75
C GLN A 171 22.92 -11.30 1.99
N PRO A 172 23.75 -10.25 2.11
CA PRO A 172 23.45 -8.95 1.53
C PRO A 172 23.44 -8.95 -0.01
N ASP A 173 24.12 -9.91 -0.64
CA ASP A 173 24.20 -10.06 -2.10
C ASP A 173 23.08 -10.92 -2.69
N ASN A 174 22.23 -11.49 -1.85
CA ASN A 174 21.13 -12.34 -2.32
C ASN A 174 20.08 -11.48 -3.03
N HIS A 175 20.06 -11.57 -4.36
CA HIS A 175 19.17 -10.79 -5.22
C HIS A 175 17.70 -11.05 -4.92
N ALA A 176 17.34 -12.33 -4.69
CA ALA A 176 15.94 -12.73 -4.49
C ALA A 176 15.35 -12.15 -3.20
N LEU A 177 16.18 -11.96 -2.17
CA LEU A 177 15.76 -11.40 -0.89
C LEU A 177 15.80 -9.86 -0.91
N ASN A 178 16.83 -9.28 -1.51
CA ASN A 178 17.15 -7.88 -1.30
C ASN A 178 16.63 -6.93 -2.37
N ARG A 179 16.36 -7.40 -3.58
CA ARG A 179 15.67 -6.60 -4.64
C ARG A 179 14.17 -6.62 -4.40
N ARG A 180 13.70 -5.78 -3.51
CA ARG A 180 12.31 -5.75 -3.06
C ARG A 180 11.78 -4.34 -2.89
N VAL A 181 10.48 -4.26 -2.74
CA VAL A 181 9.77 -3.08 -2.27
C VAL A 181 9.06 -3.43 -0.96
N GLU A 182 9.16 -2.58 0.03
CA GLU A 182 8.41 -2.68 1.29
C GLU A 182 7.32 -1.62 1.31
N ILE A 183 6.12 -2.03 1.68
CA ILE A 183 4.96 -1.18 1.88
C ILE A 183 4.75 -1.02 3.38
N LYS A 184 4.98 0.17 3.88
CA LYS A 184 4.80 0.51 5.29
C LYS A 184 3.55 1.34 5.48
N VAL A 185 2.69 0.89 6.36
CA VAL A 185 1.46 1.59 6.72
C VAL A 185 1.67 2.30 8.05
N TYR A 186 1.45 3.60 8.05
CA TYR A 186 1.52 4.44 9.24
C TYR A 186 0.12 4.82 9.70
N SER A 187 -0.06 4.98 11.00
CA SER A 187 -1.34 5.36 11.59
C SER A 187 -1.93 6.61 10.94
N ALA A 188 -3.24 6.75 11.02
CA ALA A 188 -3.87 8.02 10.72
C ALA A 188 -3.33 9.14 11.63
N GLU A 189 -3.39 10.38 11.15
CA GLU A 189 -2.96 11.54 11.92
C GLU A 189 -3.76 11.62 13.21
N LYS A 190 -3.08 11.94 14.32
CA LYS A 190 -3.76 12.29 15.56
C LYS A 190 -4.37 13.68 15.36
N GLU A 191 -5.68 13.80 15.57
CA GLU A 191 -6.38 15.08 15.63
C GLU A 191 -5.86 15.97 16.77
#